data_e4d8915913b0db60627fabd3640e51da
#
_entry.id   e4d8915913b0db60627fabd3640e51da
#
_cell.length_a   1.000
_cell.length_b   1.000
_cell.length_c   1.000
_cell.angle_alpha   90.00
_cell.angle_beta   90.00
_cell.angle_gamma   90.00
#
_symmetry.space_group_name_H-M   'P 1'
#
loop_
_entity.id
_entity.type
_entity.pdbx_description
1 polymer ?
#
loop_
_entity_poly.entity_id
_entity_poly.type
_entity_poly.pdbx_seq_one_letter_code
_entity_poly.pdbx_strand_id
1 'polypeptide(L)'
;MPAQKGTVLRNRTGCHVPLHCGVKIWLFWGGNNMRPSWDEYFMGIVELVKERSTCLRRQVGALIVKDKRILATGYNGAPSGCKHCSEVGCLREQMGIPSGQRHELCRAIHAEQNALVQAAYSGTSVNGGTLYVTHQPCVLCAKMAINAGIKKIVFKGDYPDDLAMELLKEAGVRVVRL
;
A
#
# COMPACT_ATOMS: atom_id res chain seq x y z
N MET A 1 18.46 -46.48 -4.39
CA MET A 1 17.90 -45.13 -4.62
C MET A 1 19.02 -44.12 -4.47
N PRO A 2 19.43 -43.39 -5.46
CA PRO A 2 20.55 -42.43 -5.36
C PRO A 2 20.04 -41.09 -4.80
N ALA A 3 20.84 -40.54 -3.88
CA ALA A 3 20.61 -39.24 -3.25
C ALA A 3 20.78 -38.10 -4.27
N GLN A 4 19.78 -37.20 -4.34
CA GLN A 4 19.84 -36.00 -5.15
C GLN A 4 20.86 -35.02 -4.54
N LYS A 5 21.86 -34.67 -5.34
CA LYS A 5 22.86 -33.63 -5.01
C LYS A 5 22.19 -32.24 -5.11
N GLY A 6 22.05 -31.54 -3.98
CA GLY A 6 21.59 -30.16 -3.94
C GLY A 6 22.57 -29.21 -4.64
N THR A 7 22.04 -28.37 -5.51
CA THR A 7 22.80 -27.34 -6.21
C THR A 7 23.13 -26.19 -5.25
N VAL A 8 24.42 -25.95 -5.02
CA VAL A 8 24.92 -24.86 -4.17
C VAL A 8 25.29 -23.68 -5.07
N LEU A 9 24.62 -22.54 -4.90
CA LEU A 9 25.01 -21.29 -5.55
C LEU A 9 26.02 -20.55 -4.67
N ARG A 10 27.21 -20.27 -5.22
CA ARG A 10 28.24 -19.44 -4.57
C ARG A 10 28.04 -17.98 -4.91
N ASN A 11 27.92 -17.13 -3.90
CA ASN A 11 28.07 -15.70 -4.10
C ASN A 11 29.56 -15.27 -4.00
N ARG A 12 29.89 -14.07 -4.46
CA ARG A 12 31.28 -13.56 -4.52
C ARG A 12 31.93 -13.35 -3.13
N THR A 13 31.25 -13.54 -2.04
CA THR A 13 31.76 -13.30 -0.67
C THR A 13 32.04 -14.59 0.11
N GLY A 14 31.85 -15.77 -0.49
CA GLY A 14 32.23 -17.05 0.13
C GLY A 14 31.42 -17.50 1.34
N CYS A 15 30.31 -16.85 1.68
CA CYS A 15 29.48 -17.23 2.81
C CYS A 15 28.51 -18.35 2.45
N HIS A 16 28.54 -19.48 3.17
CA HIS A 16 27.59 -20.58 3.02
C HIS A 16 26.30 -20.28 3.78
N VAL A 17 25.19 -20.11 3.07
CA VAL A 17 23.86 -19.98 3.68
C VAL A 17 23.08 -21.27 3.43
N PRO A 18 22.65 -22.01 4.46
CA PRO A 18 21.86 -23.22 4.28
C PRO A 18 20.42 -22.88 3.85
N LEU A 19 19.94 -23.54 2.79
CA LEU A 19 18.64 -23.37 2.12
C LEU A 19 17.42 -23.89 2.93
N HIS A 20 17.45 -23.85 4.27
CA HIS A 20 16.36 -24.41 5.10
C HIS A 20 15.73 -23.39 6.04
N CYS A 21 15.76 -22.13 5.71
CA CYS A 21 14.91 -21.15 6.40
C CYS A 21 13.90 -20.58 5.40
N GLY A 22 12.60 -20.82 5.64
CA GLY A 22 11.48 -20.38 4.78
C GLY A 22 11.30 -18.87 4.69
N VAL A 23 12.40 -18.13 4.66
CA VAL A 23 12.42 -16.70 4.36
C VAL A 23 12.29 -16.57 2.85
N LYS A 24 11.11 -16.13 2.36
CA LYS A 24 10.97 -15.62 1.00
C LYS A 24 11.89 -14.40 0.87
N ILE A 25 13.15 -14.64 0.47
CA ILE A 25 14.01 -13.54 0.03
C ILE A 25 13.35 -13.00 -1.23
N TRP A 26 12.71 -11.85 -1.12
CA TRP A 26 12.20 -11.10 -2.25
C TRP A 26 13.40 -10.71 -3.11
N LEU A 27 13.65 -11.46 -4.18
CA LEU A 27 14.56 -11.08 -5.26
C LEU A 27 13.94 -9.90 -6.02
N PHE A 28 13.92 -8.74 -5.38
CA PHE A 28 13.49 -7.48 -6.00
C PHE A 28 14.53 -6.88 -6.96
N TRP A 29 15.68 -7.53 -7.14
CA TRP A 29 16.77 -7.03 -7.95
C TRP A 29 17.01 -7.94 -9.15
N GLY A 30 16.21 -7.78 -10.19
CA GLY A 30 16.57 -8.22 -11.54
C GLY A 30 17.88 -7.52 -11.96
N GLY A 31 18.90 -8.27 -12.16
CA GLY A 31 20.24 -8.13 -12.72
C GLY A 31 20.82 -6.83 -13.27
N ASN A 32 20.22 -5.65 -13.04
CA ASN A 32 20.84 -4.36 -13.36
C ASN A 32 21.09 -3.59 -12.07
N ASN A 33 22.34 -3.29 -11.79
CA ASN A 33 22.85 -2.61 -10.59
C ASN A 33 22.47 -1.11 -10.57
N MET A 34 21.27 -0.75 -11.05
CA MET A 34 20.78 0.62 -11.08
C MET A 34 19.88 0.88 -9.87
N ARG A 35 20.15 1.98 -9.19
CA ARG A 35 19.35 2.47 -8.07
C ARG A 35 17.93 2.72 -8.55
N PRO A 36 16.87 2.20 -7.85
CA PRO A 36 15.48 2.44 -8.23
C PRO A 36 15.15 3.94 -8.20
N SER A 37 14.21 4.37 -9.02
CA SER A 37 13.63 5.69 -8.92
C SER A 37 12.96 5.87 -7.56
N TRP A 38 12.74 7.13 -7.14
CA TRP A 38 12.06 7.40 -5.88
C TRP A 38 10.63 6.86 -5.85
N ASP A 39 9.93 6.89 -6.98
CA ASP A 39 8.57 6.36 -7.05
C ASP A 39 8.56 4.82 -6.89
N GLU A 40 9.49 4.11 -7.52
CA GLU A 40 9.66 2.65 -7.34
C GLU A 40 10.07 2.29 -5.91
N TYR A 41 11.00 3.05 -5.32
CA TYR A 41 11.45 2.83 -3.95
C TYR A 41 10.30 2.96 -2.94
N PHE A 42 9.55 4.06 -3.00
CA PHE A 42 8.43 4.28 -2.08
C PHE A 42 7.28 3.32 -2.34
N MET A 43 7.02 2.95 -3.60
CA MET A 43 6.03 1.92 -3.91
C MET A 43 6.43 0.55 -3.36
N GLY A 44 7.72 0.21 -3.37
CA GLY A 44 8.23 -1.00 -2.71
C GLY A 44 7.93 -1.01 -1.21
N ILE A 45 8.04 0.13 -0.52
CA ILE A 45 7.67 0.26 0.90
C ILE A 45 6.16 0.10 1.09
N VAL A 46 5.33 0.68 0.21
CA VAL A 46 3.86 0.54 0.25
C VAL A 46 3.45 -0.93 0.14
N GLU A 47 4.15 -1.72 -0.69
CA GLU A 47 3.90 -3.17 -0.81
C GLU A 47 4.15 -3.93 0.51
N LEU A 48 5.14 -3.50 1.30
CA LEU A 48 5.37 -4.05 2.65
C LEU A 48 4.31 -3.56 3.65
N VAL A 49 3.92 -2.29 3.57
CA VAL A 49 2.89 -1.71 4.45
C VAL A 49 1.56 -2.44 4.30
N LYS A 50 1.15 -2.82 3.09
CA LYS A 50 -0.11 -3.53 2.85
C LYS A 50 -0.19 -4.89 3.55
N GLU A 51 0.95 -5.55 3.84
CA GLU A 51 0.97 -6.84 4.53
C GLU A 51 0.42 -6.77 5.96
N ARG A 52 0.34 -5.58 6.54
CA ARG A 52 -0.33 -5.33 7.83
C ARG A 52 -1.86 -5.31 7.73
N SER A 53 -2.42 -5.31 6.53
CA SER A 53 -3.86 -5.31 6.32
C SER A 53 -4.52 -6.58 6.86
N THR A 54 -5.62 -6.42 7.55
CA THR A 54 -6.47 -7.51 8.06
C THR A 54 -7.73 -7.70 7.22
N CYS A 55 -7.81 -7.07 6.05
CA CYS A 55 -8.93 -7.19 5.13
C CYS A 55 -8.89 -8.54 4.39
N LEU A 56 -9.98 -9.30 4.44
CA LEU A 56 -10.10 -10.60 3.77
C LEU A 56 -10.29 -10.49 2.25
N ARG A 57 -10.71 -9.33 1.75
CA ARG A 57 -11.04 -9.14 0.33
C ARG A 57 -9.90 -8.53 -0.49
N ARG A 58 -9.22 -7.54 0.06
CA ARG A 58 -8.13 -6.81 -0.62
C ARG A 58 -7.21 -6.15 0.38
N GLN A 59 -5.94 -6.45 0.32
CA GLN A 59 -4.93 -5.77 1.11
C GLN A 59 -4.45 -4.52 0.38
N VAL A 60 -4.54 -3.38 1.04
CA VAL A 60 -4.14 -2.08 0.51
C VAL A 60 -3.18 -1.41 1.50
N GLY A 61 -2.09 -0.87 0.97
CA GLY A 61 -1.14 -0.03 1.70
C GLY A 61 -1.10 1.37 1.13
N ALA A 62 -0.77 2.34 1.98
CA ALA A 62 -0.56 3.72 1.61
C ALA A 62 0.63 4.32 2.37
N LEU A 63 1.28 5.31 1.76
CA LEU A 63 2.43 6.01 2.29
C LEU A 63 2.36 7.49 1.88
N ILE A 64 2.55 8.39 2.82
CA ILE A 64 2.66 9.82 2.53
C ILE A 64 4.12 10.23 2.65
N VAL A 65 4.64 10.86 1.60
CA VAL A 65 6.04 11.29 1.48
C VAL A 65 6.09 12.77 1.13
N LYS A 66 6.99 13.50 1.76
CA LYS A 66 7.35 14.87 1.39
C LYS A 66 8.87 15.03 1.49
N ASP A 67 9.47 15.71 0.52
CA ASP A 67 10.92 15.95 0.46
C ASP A 67 11.75 14.68 0.67
N LYS A 68 11.30 13.56 0.06
CA LYS A 68 11.89 12.22 0.17
C LYS A 68 11.88 11.66 1.60
N ARG A 69 11.04 12.18 2.49
CA ARG A 69 10.85 11.70 3.86
C ARG A 69 9.46 11.11 4.02
N ILE A 70 9.37 9.96 4.65
CA ILE A 70 8.10 9.32 5.01
C ILE A 70 7.50 10.12 6.16
N LEU A 71 6.27 10.59 5.98
CA LEU A 71 5.50 11.32 6.99
C LEU A 71 4.55 10.41 7.75
N ALA A 72 3.85 9.52 7.03
CA ALA A 72 2.89 8.58 7.60
C ALA A 72 2.74 7.35 6.72
N THR A 73 2.36 6.24 7.34
CA THR A 73 1.96 5.00 6.67
C THR A 73 0.50 4.69 7.00
N GLY A 74 -0.15 3.92 6.14
CA GLY A 74 -1.50 3.42 6.40
C GLY A 74 -1.75 2.10 5.68
N TYR A 75 -2.55 1.26 6.28
CA TYR A 75 -3.07 0.05 5.65
C TYR A 75 -4.56 -0.05 5.96
N ASN A 76 -5.32 -0.75 5.13
CA ASN A 76 -6.74 -0.91 5.38
C ASN A 76 -6.98 -1.93 6.50
N GLY A 77 -7.72 -1.51 7.51
CA GLY A 77 -7.97 -2.31 8.71
C GLY A 77 -9.02 -1.68 9.61
N ALA A 78 -9.52 -2.44 10.59
CA ALA A 78 -10.45 -1.91 11.57
C ALA A 78 -9.82 -0.77 12.37
N PRO A 79 -10.62 0.20 12.85
CA PRO A 79 -10.14 1.23 13.75
C PRO A 79 -9.50 0.65 15.01
N SER A 80 -8.64 1.42 15.65
CA SER A 80 -7.98 1.02 16.90
C SER A 80 -9.01 0.61 17.97
N GLY A 81 -8.76 -0.50 18.64
CA GLY A 81 -9.67 -1.07 19.64
C GLY A 81 -10.85 -1.87 19.07
N CYS A 82 -11.04 -1.90 17.75
CA CYS A 82 -12.10 -2.70 17.12
C CYS A 82 -11.55 -4.05 16.63
N LYS A 83 -12.40 -5.10 16.67
CA LYS A 83 -12.06 -6.41 16.10
C LYS A 83 -11.81 -6.32 14.60
N HIS A 84 -10.82 -7.03 14.12
CA HIS A 84 -10.46 -7.08 12.70
C HIS A 84 -11.39 -7.97 11.87
N CYS A 85 -11.50 -7.72 10.57
CA CYS A 85 -12.24 -8.59 9.67
C CYS A 85 -11.71 -10.04 9.66
N SER A 86 -10.42 -10.24 9.88
CA SER A 86 -9.80 -11.56 10.05
C SER A 86 -10.34 -12.34 11.26
N GLU A 87 -10.91 -11.66 12.26
CA GLU A 87 -11.46 -12.27 13.47
C GLU A 87 -12.98 -12.48 13.39
N VAL A 88 -13.72 -11.51 12.77
CA VAL A 88 -15.18 -11.50 12.80
C VAL A 88 -15.82 -11.69 11.42
N GLY A 89 -15.03 -11.83 10.37
CA GLY A 89 -15.51 -11.92 8.99
C GLY A 89 -15.76 -10.54 8.35
N CYS A 90 -16.03 -10.57 7.06
CA CYS A 90 -16.32 -9.38 6.27
C CYS A 90 -17.83 -9.17 6.19
N LEU A 91 -18.36 -8.12 6.83
CA LEU A 91 -19.78 -7.79 6.80
C LEU A 91 -20.33 -7.61 5.37
N ARG A 92 -19.56 -6.93 4.50
CA ARG A 92 -19.98 -6.72 3.10
C ARG A 92 -20.05 -8.03 2.30
N GLU A 93 -19.20 -9.00 2.61
CA GLU A 93 -19.23 -10.33 2.01
C GLU A 93 -20.43 -11.13 2.50
N GLN A 94 -20.69 -11.09 3.80
CA GLN A 94 -21.87 -11.72 4.43
C GLN A 94 -23.19 -11.17 3.86
N MET A 95 -23.22 -9.91 3.45
CA MET A 95 -24.37 -9.25 2.82
C MET A 95 -24.39 -9.39 1.29
N GLY A 96 -23.49 -10.16 0.68
CA GLY A 96 -23.41 -10.34 -0.78
C GLY A 96 -23.05 -9.07 -1.56
N ILE A 97 -22.43 -8.06 -0.91
CA ILE A 97 -22.11 -6.77 -1.54
C ILE A 97 -20.86 -6.91 -2.40
N PRO A 98 -20.90 -6.56 -3.71
CA PRO A 98 -19.76 -6.60 -4.60
C PRO A 98 -18.57 -5.73 -4.11
N SER A 99 -17.36 -6.06 -4.61
CA SER A 99 -16.18 -5.24 -4.33
C SER A 99 -16.37 -3.83 -4.89
N GLY A 100 -15.89 -2.82 -4.15
CA GLY A 100 -16.00 -1.42 -4.59
C GLY A 100 -17.30 -0.72 -4.22
N GLN A 101 -18.29 -1.42 -3.64
CA GLN A 101 -19.59 -0.84 -3.29
C GLN A 101 -19.80 -0.78 -1.78
N ARG A 102 -20.67 0.14 -1.33
CA ARG A 102 -21.14 0.27 0.05
C ARG A 102 -19.98 0.32 1.06
N HIS A 103 -19.05 1.24 0.84
CA HIS A 103 -17.86 1.41 1.71
C HIS A 103 -18.24 1.82 3.14
N GLU A 104 -19.38 2.49 3.31
CA GLU A 104 -19.92 2.89 4.62
C GLU A 104 -20.24 1.69 5.53
N LEU A 105 -20.48 0.52 4.95
CA LEU A 105 -20.70 -0.73 5.69
C LEU A 105 -19.40 -1.48 5.96
N CYS A 106 -18.26 -0.99 5.47
CA CYS A 106 -16.98 -1.62 5.72
C CYS A 106 -16.50 -1.32 7.13
N ARG A 107 -16.17 -2.37 7.90
CA ARG A 107 -15.55 -2.21 9.23
C ARG A 107 -14.18 -1.53 9.14
N ALA A 108 -13.44 -1.75 8.05
CA ALA A 108 -12.13 -1.18 7.85
C ALA A 108 -12.21 0.24 7.30
N ILE A 109 -11.32 1.10 7.77
CA ILE A 109 -10.98 2.36 7.08
C ILE A 109 -10.01 2.05 5.93
N HIS A 110 -9.99 2.90 4.93
CA HIS A 110 -9.08 2.74 3.79
C HIS A 110 -7.64 3.09 4.17
N ALA A 111 -6.66 2.53 3.44
CA ALA A 111 -5.26 2.75 3.71
C ALA A 111 -4.87 4.23 3.63
N GLU A 112 -5.39 4.95 2.63
CA GLU A 112 -5.18 6.37 2.41
C GLU A 112 -5.75 7.21 3.56
N GLN A 113 -6.97 6.88 4.01
CA GLN A 113 -7.61 7.52 5.17
C GLN A 113 -6.78 7.29 6.42
N ASN A 114 -6.32 6.05 6.64
CA ASN A 114 -5.49 5.70 7.78
C ASN A 114 -4.17 6.49 7.78
N ALA A 115 -3.49 6.61 6.63
CA ALA A 115 -2.27 7.41 6.52
C ALA A 115 -2.52 8.89 6.84
N LEU A 116 -3.62 9.48 6.34
CA LEU A 116 -4.00 10.87 6.61
C LEU A 116 -4.34 11.09 8.09
N VAL A 117 -5.10 10.17 8.69
CA VAL A 117 -5.45 10.23 10.11
C VAL A 117 -4.21 10.08 11.00
N GLN A 118 -3.28 9.17 10.67
CA GLN A 118 -2.03 9.02 11.40
C GLN A 118 -1.17 10.28 11.35
N ALA A 119 -1.07 10.93 10.19
CA ALA A 119 -0.37 12.21 10.07
C ALA A 119 -1.03 13.29 10.93
N ALA A 120 -2.36 13.40 10.89
CA ALA A 120 -3.12 14.36 11.70
C ALA A 120 -2.95 14.09 13.20
N TYR A 121 -3.04 12.82 13.63
CA TYR A 121 -2.84 12.42 15.03
C TYR A 121 -1.45 12.78 15.54
N SER A 122 -0.43 12.66 14.68
CA SER A 122 0.96 13.00 15.02
C SER A 122 1.28 14.50 14.85
N GLY A 123 0.32 15.35 14.50
CA GLY A 123 0.53 16.76 14.22
C GLY A 123 1.43 17.04 13.00
N THR A 124 1.54 16.06 12.08
CA THR A 124 2.41 16.17 10.91
C THR A 124 1.64 16.70 9.70
N SER A 125 2.05 17.86 9.17
CA SER A 125 1.46 18.41 7.96
C SER A 125 1.86 17.61 6.74
N VAL A 126 0.86 17.17 5.96
CA VAL A 126 1.04 16.45 4.69
C VAL A 126 0.92 17.37 3.47
N ASN A 127 0.66 18.66 3.67
CA ASN A 127 0.50 19.63 2.62
C ASN A 127 1.72 19.69 1.69
N GLY A 128 1.51 19.60 0.38
CA GLY A 128 2.55 19.52 -0.64
C GLY A 128 3.15 18.11 -0.82
N GLY A 129 2.66 17.12 -0.07
CA GLY A 129 3.16 15.75 -0.10
C GLY A 129 2.73 14.93 -1.31
N THR A 130 3.32 13.75 -1.45
CA THR A 130 2.96 12.69 -2.39
C THR A 130 2.35 11.52 -1.64
N LEU A 131 1.18 11.07 -2.08
CA LEU A 131 0.54 9.84 -1.60
C LEU A 131 0.89 8.69 -2.55
N TYR A 132 1.53 7.67 -2.03
CA TYR A 132 1.74 6.38 -2.71
C TYR A 132 0.72 5.38 -2.18
N VAL A 133 0.07 4.64 -3.06
CA VAL A 133 -0.96 3.66 -2.69
C VAL A 133 -0.94 2.48 -3.65
N THR A 134 -1.25 1.28 -3.16
CA THR A 134 -1.21 0.06 -3.99
C THR A 134 -2.22 0.06 -5.13
N HIS A 135 -3.36 0.75 -4.98
CA HIS A 135 -4.45 0.81 -5.96
C HIS A 135 -4.91 2.26 -6.15
N GLN A 136 -5.55 2.54 -7.28
CA GLN A 136 -6.20 3.83 -7.52
C GLN A 136 -7.11 4.19 -6.33
N PRO A 137 -7.03 5.41 -5.79
CA PRO A 137 -7.89 5.85 -4.70
C PRO A 137 -9.35 5.97 -5.14
N CYS A 138 -10.28 5.59 -4.26
CA CYS A 138 -11.70 5.86 -4.46
C CYS A 138 -12.01 7.34 -4.25
N VAL A 139 -13.21 7.78 -4.66
CA VAL A 139 -13.66 9.18 -4.55
C VAL A 139 -13.59 9.74 -3.13
N LEU A 140 -13.87 8.92 -2.11
CA LEU A 140 -13.79 9.37 -0.72
C LEU A 140 -12.34 9.69 -0.32
N CYS A 141 -11.39 8.82 -0.68
CA CYS A 141 -9.98 9.02 -0.42
C CYS A 141 -9.39 10.18 -1.24
N ALA A 142 -9.82 10.34 -2.50
CA ALA A 142 -9.43 11.44 -3.35
C ALA A 142 -9.82 12.80 -2.74
N LYS A 143 -11.07 12.96 -2.29
CA LYS A 143 -11.55 14.19 -1.61
C LYS A 143 -10.72 14.51 -0.37
N MET A 144 -10.43 13.52 0.46
CA MET A 144 -9.61 13.71 1.66
C MET A 144 -8.17 14.11 1.31
N ALA A 145 -7.55 13.46 0.32
CA ALA A 145 -6.20 13.77 -0.14
C ALA A 145 -6.09 15.20 -0.71
N ILE A 146 -7.09 15.64 -1.50
CA ILE A 146 -7.18 17.01 -2.02
C ILE A 146 -7.21 18.00 -0.86
N ASN A 147 -8.14 17.83 0.10
CA ASN A 147 -8.30 18.75 1.23
C ASN A 147 -7.10 18.74 2.18
N ALA A 148 -6.38 17.62 2.29
CA ALA A 148 -5.13 17.52 3.04
C ALA A 148 -3.95 18.20 2.32
N GLY A 149 -4.13 18.69 1.09
CA GLY A 149 -3.10 19.40 0.31
C GLY A 149 -2.11 18.48 -0.39
N ILE A 150 -2.43 17.21 -0.60
CA ILE A 150 -1.62 16.29 -1.42
C ILE A 150 -1.51 16.83 -2.85
N LYS A 151 -0.31 16.82 -3.42
CA LYS A 151 -0.03 17.37 -4.78
C LYS A 151 0.27 16.29 -5.81
N LYS A 152 0.61 15.09 -5.38
CA LYS A 152 0.87 13.95 -6.27
C LYS A 152 0.31 12.67 -5.67
N ILE A 153 -0.30 11.83 -6.51
CA ILE A 153 -0.71 10.47 -6.14
C ILE A 153 -0.05 9.49 -7.10
N VAL A 154 0.57 8.43 -6.56
CA VAL A 154 1.21 7.37 -7.31
C VAL A 154 0.57 6.04 -6.93
N PHE A 155 0.12 5.26 -7.91
CA PHE A 155 -0.50 3.94 -7.67
C PHE A 155 -0.11 2.90 -8.73
N LYS A 156 -0.39 1.60 -8.47
CA LYS A 156 -0.14 0.49 -9.40
C LYS A 156 -1.42 -0.17 -9.90
N GLY A 157 -2.22 -0.66 -8.98
CA GLY A 157 -3.40 -1.48 -9.27
C GLY A 157 -4.61 -0.64 -9.65
N ASP A 158 -5.47 -1.23 -10.47
CA ASP A 158 -6.72 -0.59 -10.88
C ASP A 158 -7.78 -0.65 -9.77
N TYR A 159 -8.50 0.43 -9.67
CA TYR A 159 -9.76 0.57 -8.99
C TYR A 159 -10.56 1.64 -9.73
N PRO A 160 -11.39 1.26 -10.72
CA PRO A 160 -12.05 2.22 -11.59
C PRO A 160 -13.04 3.08 -10.78
N ASP A 161 -12.71 4.36 -10.65
CA ASP A 161 -13.54 5.39 -10.02
C ASP A 161 -13.29 6.68 -10.81
N ASP A 162 -14.13 6.89 -11.84
CA ASP A 162 -13.97 8.00 -12.78
C ASP A 162 -14.13 9.36 -12.07
N LEU A 163 -15.07 9.46 -11.13
CA LEU A 163 -15.29 10.68 -10.37
C LEU A 163 -14.06 11.04 -9.50
N ALA A 164 -13.37 10.03 -8.94
CA ALA A 164 -12.13 10.27 -8.21
C ALA A 164 -11.08 10.93 -9.10
N MET A 165 -10.91 10.41 -10.33
CA MET A 165 -9.93 10.92 -11.30
C MET A 165 -10.28 12.32 -11.80
N GLU A 166 -11.56 12.58 -12.04
CA GLU A 166 -12.07 13.90 -12.42
C GLU A 166 -11.76 14.95 -11.35
N LEU A 167 -12.11 14.68 -10.08
CA LEU A 167 -11.86 15.60 -8.97
C LEU A 167 -10.37 15.85 -8.73
N LEU A 168 -9.53 14.82 -8.84
CA LEU A 168 -8.07 14.95 -8.71
C LEU A 168 -7.51 15.85 -9.81
N LYS A 169 -7.99 15.72 -11.05
CA LYS A 169 -7.59 16.55 -12.18
C LYS A 169 -8.05 18.00 -11.99
N GLU A 170 -9.30 18.23 -11.59
CA GLU A 170 -9.86 19.56 -11.30
C GLU A 170 -9.05 20.28 -10.22
N ALA A 171 -8.68 19.56 -9.15
CA ALA A 171 -7.87 20.10 -8.05
C ALA A 171 -6.37 20.25 -8.40
N GLY A 172 -5.95 19.93 -9.63
CA GLY A 172 -4.56 20.02 -10.06
C GLY A 172 -3.61 19.03 -9.36
N VAL A 173 -4.13 17.91 -8.87
CA VAL A 173 -3.31 16.84 -8.28
C VAL A 173 -2.71 16.00 -9.40
N ARG A 174 -1.37 15.87 -9.42
CA ARG A 174 -0.68 15.02 -10.39
C ARG A 174 -0.91 13.55 -10.07
N VAL A 175 -1.47 12.79 -11.00
CA VAL A 175 -1.70 11.37 -10.86
C VAL A 175 -0.73 10.58 -11.75
N VAL A 176 -0.07 9.57 -11.19
CA VAL A 176 0.90 8.71 -11.88
C VAL A 176 0.55 7.25 -11.59
N ARG A 177 0.41 6.46 -12.63
CA ARG A 177 0.33 5.00 -12.56
C ARG A 177 1.72 4.42 -12.87
N LEU A 178 2.21 3.49 -12.01
CA LEU A 178 3.47 2.75 -12.19
C LEU A 178 3.23 1.39 -12.85
#